data_be27cf33dd1b6dd520577553f7b0918f
#
_entry.id   be27cf33dd1b6dd520577553f7b0918f
#
_cell.length_a   1.000
_cell.length_b   1.000
_cell.length_c   1.000
_cell.angle_alpha   90.00
_cell.angle_beta   90.00
_cell.angle_gamma   90.00
#
_symmetry.space_group_name_H-M   'P 1'
#
loop_
_entity.id
_entity.type
_entity.pdbx_description
1 polymer ?
#
loop_
_entity_poly.entity_id
_entity_poly.type
_entity_poly.pdbx_seq_one_letter_code
_entity_poly.pdbx_strand_id
1 'polypeptide(L)' 'MKNDKLRFKNRLKEARTEKKFSQSVLAEMVGVSRNTISSIETGQFNPTAKLALILCIALDKKFEELFYFE' A
#
# COMPACT_ATOMS: atom_id res chain seq x y z
N MET A 1 -17.62 -16.63 -10.53
CA MET A 1 -17.72 -15.16 -10.60
C MET A 1 -16.58 -14.62 -11.43
N LYS A 2 -16.86 -13.73 -12.34
CA LYS A 2 -15.83 -13.16 -13.18
C LYS A 2 -15.43 -11.79 -12.64
N ASN A 3 -14.12 -11.63 -12.38
CA ASN A 3 -13.54 -10.40 -11.84
C ASN A 3 -12.60 -9.74 -12.82
N ASP A 4 -12.74 -10.08 -14.12
CA ASP A 4 -11.81 -9.61 -15.15
C ASP A 4 -11.76 -8.11 -15.26
N LYS A 5 -12.87 -7.44 -14.91
CA LYS A 5 -12.98 -5.99 -15.02
C LYS A 5 -12.61 -5.26 -13.73
N LEU A 6 -12.38 -6.01 -12.65
CA LEU A 6 -12.01 -5.41 -11.38
C LEU A 6 -10.49 -5.30 -11.31
N ARG A 7 -10.02 -4.09 -11.07
CA ARG A 7 -8.60 -3.82 -10.91
C ARG A 7 -8.33 -3.44 -9.47
N PHE A 8 -7.43 -4.16 -8.85
CA PHE A 8 -7.02 -3.84 -7.49
C PHE A 8 -6.04 -2.68 -7.53
N LYS A 9 -6.41 -1.60 -6.88
CA LYS A 9 -5.65 -0.36 -6.87
C LYS A 9 -5.35 0.05 -5.43
N ASN A 10 -4.41 0.97 -5.28
CA ASN A 10 -4.11 1.50 -3.97
C ASN A 10 -3.73 2.97 -4.03
N ARG A 11 -3.84 3.63 -2.89
CA ARG A 11 -3.44 5.02 -2.68
C ARG A 11 -2.26 5.11 -1.71
N LEU A 12 -1.40 4.12 -1.76
CA LEU A 12 -0.27 4.05 -0.82
C LEU A 12 0.65 5.25 -0.95
N LYS A 13 0.98 5.61 -2.18
CA LYS A 13 1.87 6.75 -2.42
C LYS A 13 1.27 8.05 -1.87
N GLU A 14 -0.02 8.29 -2.14
CA GLU A 14 -0.70 9.48 -1.67
C GLU A 14 -0.72 9.56 -0.15
N ALA A 15 -1.08 8.45 0.51
CA ALA A 15 -1.12 8.40 1.97
C ALA A 15 0.27 8.56 2.58
N ARG A 16 1.27 7.97 1.95
CA ARG A 16 2.66 8.09 2.40
C ARG A 16 3.15 9.55 2.30
N THR A 17 2.91 10.19 1.15
CA THR A 17 3.35 11.57 0.94
C THR A 17 2.59 12.54 1.82
N GLU A 18 1.34 12.26 2.14
CA GLU A 18 0.56 13.03 3.09
C GLU A 18 1.22 13.07 4.46
N LYS A 19 1.81 11.95 4.88
CA LYS A 19 2.56 11.84 6.14
C LYS A 19 4.00 12.35 6.00
N LYS A 20 4.42 12.73 4.80
CA LYS A 20 5.79 13.18 4.51
C LYS A 20 6.84 12.09 4.77
N PHE A 21 6.46 10.83 4.60
CA PHE A 21 7.39 9.70 4.69
C PHE A 21 8.01 9.44 3.33
N SER A 22 9.31 9.17 3.29
CA SER A 22 9.94 8.62 2.10
C SER A 22 9.57 7.14 1.98
N GLN A 23 9.79 6.56 0.80
CA GLN A 23 9.60 5.12 0.61
C GLN A 23 10.48 4.32 1.59
N SER A 24 11.72 4.77 1.80
CA SER A 24 12.63 4.09 2.71
C SER A 24 12.16 4.16 4.15
N VAL A 25 11.66 5.30 4.58
CA VAL A 25 11.14 5.46 5.94
C VAL A 25 9.93 4.55 6.16
N LEU A 26 8.98 4.55 5.24
CA LEU A 26 7.81 3.69 5.37
C LEU A 26 8.22 2.21 5.37
N ALA A 27 9.13 1.82 4.48
CA ALA A 27 9.62 0.44 4.41
C ALA A 27 10.21 0.01 5.75
N GLU A 28 11.02 0.84 6.36
CA GLU A 28 11.60 0.54 7.66
C GLU A 28 10.54 0.41 8.74
N MET A 29 9.54 1.30 8.74
CA MET A 29 8.46 1.26 9.73
C MET A 29 7.67 -0.04 9.68
N VAL A 30 7.46 -0.60 8.49
CA VAL A 30 6.63 -1.80 8.33
C VAL A 30 7.45 -3.08 8.11
N GLY A 31 8.77 -2.97 8.14
CA GLY A 31 9.65 -4.15 8.12
C GLY A 31 9.84 -4.79 6.75
N VAL A 32 9.82 -4.01 5.69
CA VAL A 32 10.06 -4.51 4.32
C VAL A 32 11.13 -3.66 3.64
N SER A 33 11.56 -4.07 2.44
CA SER A 33 12.53 -3.30 1.68
C SER A 33 11.84 -2.11 0.99
N ARG A 34 12.63 -1.09 0.67
CA ARG A 34 12.16 0.05 -0.11
C ARG A 34 11.58 -0.40 -1.46
N ASN A 35 12.20 -1.41 -2.09
CA ASN A 35 11.70 -1.94 -3.35
C ASN A 35 10.30 -2.53 -3.22
N THR A 36 9.99 -3.15 -2.09
CA THR A 36 8.65 -3.67 -1.83
C THR A 36 7.63 -2.53 -1.82
N ILE A 37 7.93 -1.43 -1.14
CA ILE A 37 7.04 -0.27 -1.13
C ILE A 37 6.86 0.29 -2.54
N SER A 38 7.95 0.46 -3.28
CA SER A 38 7.90 0.95 -4.65
C SER A 38 7.04 0.06 -5.54
N SER A 39 7.22 -1.26 -5.44
CA SER A 39 6.47 -2.22 -6.25
C SER A 39 4.98 -2.21 -5.92
N ILE A 40 4.62 -2.00 -4.66
CA ILE A 40 3.21 -1.87 -4.28
C ILE A 40 2.63 -0.59 -4.88
N GLU A 41 3.33 0.52 -4.77
CA GLU A 41 2.85 1.82 -5.27
C GLU A 41 2.63 1.81 -6.78
N THR A 42 3.44 1.07 -7.50
CA THR A 42 3.32 0.96 -8.97
C THR A 42 2.36 -0.13 -9.42
N GLY A 43 1.83 -0.91 -8.50
CA GLY A 43 0.89 -1.99 -8.84
C GLY A 43 1.54 -3.28 -9.28
N GLN A 44 2.87 -3.39 -9.22
CA GLN A 44 3.59 -4.60 -9.61
C GLN A 44 3.47 -5.72 -8.58
N PHE A 45 3.20 -5.36 -7.35
CA PHE A 45 3.10 -6.30 -6.24
C PHE A 45 1.93 -5.90 -5.34
N ASN A 46 1.09 -6.87 -5.02
CA ASN A 46 0.01 -6.65 -4.06
C ASN A 46 0.45 -7.20 -2.71
N PRO A 47 0.32 -6.43 -1.64
CA PRO A 47 0.75 -6.91 -0.33
C PRO A 47 -0.14 -8.04 0.16
N THR A 48 0.43 -8.87 1.04
CA THR A 48 -0.35 -9.84 1.79
C THR A 48 -1.32 -9.07 2.70
N ALA A 49 -2.36 -9.76 3.18
CA ALA A 49 -3.31 -9.13 4.11
C ALA A 49 -2.59 -8.59 5.35
N LYS A 50 -1.61 -9.34 5.86
CA LYS A 50 -0.84 -8.89 7.03
C LYS A 50 -0.12 -7.58 6.75
N LEU A 51 0.61 -7.52 5.64
CA LEU A 51 1.35 -6.31 5.29
C LEU A 51 0.40 -5.14 5.02
N ALA A 52 -0.71 -5.41 4.33
CA ALA A 52 -1.70 -4.37 4.06
C ALA A 52 -2.22 -3.74 5.34
N LEU A 53 -2.51 -4.55 6.36
CA LEU A 53 -2.99 -4.05 7.64
C LEU A 53 -1.92 -3.27 8.39
N ILE A 54 -0.66 -3.72 8.32
CA ILE A 54 0.45 -3.00 8.95
C ILE A 54 0.64 -1.63 8.28
N LEU A 55 0.50 -1.57 6.95
CA LEU A 55 0.56 -0.30 6.23
C LEU A 55 -0.56 0.64 6.67
N CYS A 56 -1.76 0.10 6.88
CA CYS A 56 -2.88 0.90 7.37
C CYS A 56 -2.57 1.51 8.73
N ILE A 57 -1.98 0.74 9.63
CA ILE A 57 -1.59 1.22 10.95
C ILE A 57 -0.53 2.31 10.83
N ALA A 58 0.51 2.06 10.03
CA ALA A 58 1.61 3.01 9.88
C ALA A 58 1.15 4.35 9.29
N LEU A 59 0.15 4.32 8.42
CA LEU A 59 -0.33 5.52 7.73
C LEU A 59 -1.61 6.09 8.34
N ASP A 60 -2.11 5.48 9.40
CA ASP A 60 -3.33 5.91 10.07
C ASP A 60 -4.50 6.00 9.10
N LYS A 61 -4.69 4.95 8.32
CA LYS A 61 -5.74 4.85 7.32
C LYS A 61 -6.51 3.54 7.51
N LYS A 62 -7.78 3.56 7.15
CA LYS A 62 -8.56 2.34 7.07
C LYS A 62 -8.18 1.58 5.81
N PHE A 63 -8.40 0.27 5.83
CA PHE A 63 -8.06 -0.58 4.69
C PHE A 63 -8.67 -0.03 3.38
N GLU A 64 -9.96 0.28 3.40
CA GLU A 64 -10.68 0.76 2.22
C GLU A 64 -10.26 2.16 1.78
N GLU A 65 -9.54 2.89 2.63
CA GLU A 65 -8.95 4.17 2.23
C GLU A 65 -7.66 3.99 1.44
N LEU A 66 -6.97 2.86 1.64
CA LEU A 66 -5.72 2.58 0.94
C LEU A 66 -5.90 1.67 -0.25
N PHE A 67 -6.76 0.66 -0.14
CA PHE A 67 -6.91 -0.37 -1.16
C PHE A 67 -8.35 -0.40 -1.65
N TYR A 68 -8.51 -0.53 -2.95
CA TYR A 68 -9.85 -0.48 -3.55
C TYR A 68 -9.83 -1.16 -4.92
N PHE A 69 -11.01 -1.44 -5.42
CA PHE A 69 -11.18 -1.90 -6.80
C PHE A 69 -11.72 -0.77 -7.65
N GLU A 70 -11.23 -0.71 -8.85
CA GLU A 70 -11.67 0.29 -9.83
C GLU A 70 -12.43 -0.36 -10.96
#